data_c7d0963358bd03c5c42f3b71159f2b1a
#
_entry.id   c7d0963358bd03c5c42f3b71159f2b1a
#
_cell.length_a   1.000
_cell.length_b   1.000
_cell.length_c   1.000
_cell.angle_alpha   90.00
_cell.angle_beta   90.00
_cell.angle_gamma   90.00
#
_symmetry.space_group_name_H-M   'P 1'
#
loop_
_entity.id
_entity.type
_entity.pdbx_description
1 polymer ?
#
loop_
_entity_poly.entity_id
_entity_poly.type
_entity_poly.pdbx_seq_one_letter_code
_entity_poly.pdbx_strand_id
1 'polypeptide(L)'
;MESALPIQVLSCSQCGGELHPDEGQIFLTCPYCSATVFVDKARVVFHWFLAPTLDEEKARSGLMRWMAGNQTVKDLDRKANLTGVTFEFFPIWYFKRRQVDGSETIHLLPAAATSVTEIEQMKLLAGDLRKYDGSIEAQARMPSVPLQAALGWLIEAKVPQNELVEQFLVHIPLFTFKYNYRGNSYTAIMEAGTGSIFANIYPAKAETPYRAIGLTTAGIFLCLAIIPLAMAIISGWEGSGLGLLICLGLGVVFVPILFAIAAAIASKV
;
A
#
# COMPACT_ATOMS: atom_id res chain seq x y z
N MET A 1 -0.97 -6.87 53.67
CA MET A 1 -0.14 -7.89 53.00
C MET A 1 -0.25 -7.64 51.52
N GLU A 2 0.68 -6.86 51.04
CA GLU A 2 0.82 -6.52 49.62
C GLU A 2 1.40 -7.75 48.93
N SER A 3 0.60 -8.44 48.08
CA SER A 3 1.07 -9.56 47.29
C SER A 3 2.02 -9.02 46.21
N ALA A 4 3.32 -9.20 46.43
CA ALA A 4 4.31 -8.94 45.40
C ALA A 4 3.91 -9.75 44.15
N LEU A 5 3.60 -9.07 43.05
CA LEU A 5 3.39 -9.67 41.75
C LEU A 5 4.66 -10.46 41.41
N PRO A 6 4.56 -11.69 40.85
CA PRO A 6 5.74 -12.45 40.48
C PRO A 6 6.56 -11.61 39.47
N ILE A 7 7.85 -11.41 39.76
CA ILE A 7 8.80 -10.80 38.83
C ILE A 7 8.84 -11.69 37.61
N GLN A 8 8.24 -11.26 36.54
CA GLN A 8 8.23 -11.98 35.29
C GLN A 8 9.62 -11.84 34.66
N VAL A 9 10.41 -12.91 34.78
CA VAL A 9 11.74 -12.94 34.19
C VAL A 9 11.60 -12.90 32.68
N LEU A 10 12.12 -11.85 32.07
CA LEU A 10 12.16 -11.68 30.62
C LEU A 10 13.42 -12.35 30.07
N SER A 11 13.30 -13.11 29.01
CA SER A 11 14.46 -13.75 28.35
C SER A 11 14.69 -13.16 26.97
N CYS A 12 15.95 -12.99 26.61
CA CYS A 12 16.35 -12.54 25.29
C CYS A 12 15.89 -13.53 24.22
N SER A 13 15.15 -13.04 23.23
CA SER A 13 14.65 -13.86 22.12
C SER A 13 15.75 -14.45 21.24
N GLN A 14 16.99 -13.92 21.31
CA GLN A 14 18.12 -14.43 20.51
C GLN A 14 18.94 -15.49 21.23
N CYS A 15 19.29 -15.25 22.50
CA CYS A 15 20.25 -16.13 23.23
C CYS A 15 19.64 -16.80 24.46
N GLY A 16 18.39 -16.49 24.81
CA GLY A 16 17.75 -17.00 26.02
C GLY A 16 18.24 -16.37 27.32
N GLY A 17 19.22 -15.47 27.28
CA GLY A 17 19.76 -14.80 28.47
C GLY A 17 18.70 -13.98 29.19
N GLU A 18 18.77 -13.95 30.52
CA GLU A 18 17.84 -13.21 31.37
C GLU A 18 18.00 -11.70 31.21
N LEU A 19 16.88 -10.99 31.08
CA LEU A 19 16.83 -9.55 30.86
C LEU A 19 16.08 -8.88 32.03
N HIS A 20 16.65 -7.78 32.50
CA HIS A 20 16.11 -6.96 33.58
C HIS A 20 15.91 -5.53 33.09
N PRO A 21 14.78 -5.23 32.38
CA PRO A 21 14.50 -3.86 31.98
C PRO A 21 14.19 -2.99 33.18
N ASP A 22 14.63 -1.75 33.16
CA ASP A 22 14.21 -0.73 34.11
C ASP A 22 12.72 -0.38 33.90
N GLU A 23 12.08 0.18 34.94
CA GLU A 23 10.68 0.59 34.86
C GLU A 23 10.49 1.62 33.76
N GLY A 24 9.63 1.29 32.77
CA GLY A 24 9.37 2.14 31.61
C GLY A 24 10.38 1.99 30.46
N GLN A 25 11.39 1.14 30.60
CA GLN A 25 12.34 0.85 29.52
C GLN A 25 11.67 -0.01 28.43
N ILE A 26 11.61 0.53 27.22
CA ILE A 26 10.94 -0.11 26.09
C ILE A 26 11.95 -0.81 25.18
N PHE A 27 13.18 -0.30 25.08
CA PHE A 27 14.27 -0.88 24.33
C PHE A 27 15.39 -1.28 25.26
N LEU A 28 15.92 -2.47 25.07
CA LEU A 28 16.99 -3.02 25.91
C LEU A 28 18.02 -3.72 25.02
N THR A 29 19.30 -3.43 25.23
CA THR A 29 20.40 -4.20 24.64
C THR A 29 20.74 -5.37 25.53
N CYS A 30 20.68 -6.58 25.01
CA CYS A 30 21.02 -7.78 25.74
C CYS A 30 22.51 -7.77 26.16
N PRO A 31 22.84 -7.90 27.44
CA PRO A 31 24.22 -7.89 27.90
C PRO A 31 25.02 -9.12 27.45
N TYR A 32 24.37 -10.20 27.02
CA TYR A 32 25.01 -11.45 26.62
C TYR A 32 25.33 -11.54 25.14
N CYS A 33 24.42 -11.09 24.26
CA CYS A 33 24.58 -11.22 22.81
C CYS A 33 24.53 -9.89 22.05
N SER A 34 24.43 -8.78 22.78
CA SER A 34 24.36 -7.41 22.22
C SER A 34 23.19 -7.18 21.24
N ALA A 35 22.19 -8.06 21.22
CA ALA A 35 20.96 -7.84 20.45
C ALA A 35 20.09 -6.79 21.14
N THR A 36 19.60 -5.81 20.38
CA THR A 36 18.59 -4.90 20.89
C THR A 36 17.22 -5.50 20.72
N VAL A 37 16.45 -5.49 21.80
CA VAL A 37 15.13 -6.09 21.87
C VAL A 37 14.11 -5.04 22.27
N PHE A 38 12.87 -5.22 21.82
CA PHE A 38 11.74 -4.41 22.21
C PHE A 38 10.96 -5.13 23.32
N VAL A 39 10.63 -4.42 24.37
CA VAL A 39 9.86 -4.95 25.50
C VAL A 39 8.42 -4.47 25.38
N ASP A 40 7.52 -5.35 24.96
CA ASP A 40 6.08 -5.09 24.93
C ASP A 40 5.41 -5.75 26.14
N LYS A 41 5.16 -4.98 27.18
CA LYS A 41 4.58 -5.46 28.45
C LYS A 41 5.41 -6.60 29.05
N ALA A 42 5.00 -7.85 28.81
CA ALA A 42 5.66 -9.04 29.32
C ALA A 42 6.35 -9.87 28.22
N ARG A 43 6.50 -9.33 27.02
CA ARG A 43 7.10 -10.04 25.88
C ARG A 43 8.28 -9.28 25.35
N VAL A 44 9.31 -10.00 24.99
CA VAL A 44 10.52 -9.49 24.34
C VAL A 44 10.52 -9.95 22.88
N VAL A 45 10.63 -9.00 21.98
CA VAL A 45 10.71 -9.29 20.53
C VAL A 45 11.95 -8.63 19.94
N PHE A 46 12.45 -9.17 18.85
CA PHE A 46 13.53 -8.54 18.11
C PHE A 46 13.13 -7.17 17.60
N HIS A 47 14.10 -6.27 17.57
CA HIS A 47 13.92 -4.94 17.03
C HIS A 47 14.93 -4.69 15.90
N TRP A 48 14.38 -4.36 14.72
CA TRP A 48 15.14 -4.13 13.51
C TRP A 48 14.76 -2.76 12.91
N PHE A 49 15.62 -2.25 12.04
CA PHE A 49 15.24 -1.13 11.18
C PHE A 49 15.74 -1.36 9.75
N LEU A 50 15.05 -0.76 8.79
CA LEU A 50 15.46 -0.74 7.40
C LEU A 50 16.27 0.52 7.14
N ALA A 51 17.48 0.38 6.57
CA ALA A 51 18.29 1.53 6.24
C ALA A 51 17.71 2.27 5.01
N PRO A 52 17.59 3.62 5.04
CA PRO A 52 17.12 4.36 3.89
C PRO A 52 18.16 4.33 2.76
N THR A 53 17.69 4.19 1.53
CA THR A 53 18.51 4.31 0.30
C THR A 53 18.30 5.65 -0.40
N LEU A 54 17.18 6.31 -0.11
CA LEU A 54 16.80 7.59 -0.67
C LEU A 54 16.99 8.71 0.35
N ASP A 55 17.62 9.78 -0.08
CA ASP A 55 17.61 11.07 0.60
C ASP A 55 16.35 11.88 0.25
N GLU A 56 16.16 13.02 0.91
CA GLU A 56 14.97 13.87 0.71
C GLU A 56 14.86 14.37 -0.74
N GLU A 57 15.98 14.69 -1.41
CA GLU A 57 15.96 15.20 -2.78
C GLU A 57 15.47 14.13 -3.76
N LYS A 58 15.98 12.91 -3.65
CA LYS A 58 15.52 11.77 -4.44
C LYS A 58 14.08 11.42 -4.13
N ALA A 59 13.67 11.51 -2.87
CA ALA A 59 12.29 11.26 -2.46
C ALA A 59 11.34 12.31 -3.05
N ARG A 60 11.70 13.60 -3.04
CA ARG A 60 10.92 14.66 -3.72
C ARG A 60 10.82 14.41 -5.23
N SER A 61 11.92 14.04 -5.87
CA SER A 61 11.94 13.70 -7.29
C SER A 61 11.07 12.48 -7.61
N GLY A 62 11.05 11.49 -6.72
CA GLY A 62 10.17 10.33 -6.80
C GLY A 62 8.70 10.70 -6.70
N LEU A 63 8.34 11.57 -5.75
CA LEU A 63 6.99 12.09 -5.60
C LEU A 63 6.52 12.82 -6.87
N MET A 64 7.35 13.70 -7.45
CA MET A 64 7.01 14.42 -8.68
C MET A 64 6.77 13.47 -9.85
N ARG A 65 7.59 12.43 -9.99
CA ARG A 65 7.38 11.38 -11.01
C ARG A 65 6.07 10.62 -10.81
N TRP A 66 5.72 10.30 -9.55
CA TRP A 66 4.45 9.67 -9.24
C TRP A 66 3.27 10.60 -9.55
N MET A 67 3.38 11.89 -9.21
CA MET A 67 2.36 12.91 -9.52
C MET A 67 2.18 13.12 -11.04
N ALA A 68 3.22 12.93 -11.84
CA ALA A 68 3.16 12.95 -13.31
C ALA A 68 2.68 11.63 -13.92
N GLY A 69 2.41 10.63 -13.09
CA GLY A 69 2.08 9.27 -13.53
C GLY A 69 0.67 9.12 -14.11
N ASN A 70 0.38 7.90 -14.56
CA ASN A 70 -0.90 7.59 -15.21
C ASN A 70 -2.09 7.46 -14.25
N GLN A 71 -1.85 7.33 -12.94
CA GLN A 71 -2.89 7.18 -11.93
C GLN A 71 -3.44 8.52 -11.44
N THR A 72 -2.66 9.59 -11.57
CA THR A 72 -2.98 10.93 -11.09
C THR A 72 -3.57 11.80 -12.20
N VAL A 73 -4.26 12.88 -11.80
CA VAL A 73 -4.76 13.86 -12.76
C VAL A 73 -3.60 14.52 -13.49
N LYS A 74 -3.85 14.92 -14.75
CA LYS A 74 -2.89 15.66 -15.57
C LYS A 74 -2.44 16.95 -14.88
N ASP A 75 -1.16 17.26 -14.97
CA ASP A 75 -0.51 18.44 -14.38
C ASP A 75 -0.51 18.48 -12.83
N LEU A 76 -0.75 17.37 -12.14
CA LEU A 76 -0.65 17.34 -10.67
C LEU A 76 0.76 17.73 -10.21
N ASP A 77 1.80 17.20 -10.87
CA ASP A 77 3.21 17.53 -10.66
C ASP A 77 3.54 19.02 -10.75
N ARG A 78 2.82 19.76 -11.62
CA ARG A 78 3.04 21.19 -11.86
C ARG A 78 2.16 22.09 -11.01
N LYS A 79 0.97 21.63 -10.61
CA LYS A 79 -0.05 22.44 -9.93
C LYS A 79 -0.17 22.14 -8.45
N ALA A 80 0.36 21.03 -7.99
CA ALA A 80 0.41 20.73 -6.57
C ALA A 80 1.44 21.62 -5.87
N ASN A 81 1.03 22.17 -4.73
CA ASN A 81 1.93 22.92 -3.85
C ASN A 81 2.33 22.03 -2.67
N LEU A 82 3.60 21.64 -2.60
CA LEU A 82 4.15 20.87 -1.50
C LEU A 82 4.24 21.77 -0.25
N THR A 83 3.50 21.44 0.79
CA THR A 83 3.39 22.24 2.02
C THR A 83 4.25 21.72 3.17
N GLY A 84 4.67 20.44 3.12
CA GLY A 84 5.53 19.89 4.15
C GLY A 84 6.12 18.55 3.74
N VAL A 85 7.31 18.28 4.27
CA VAL A 85 8.00 16.99 4.19
C VAL A 85 8.48 16.66 5.59
N THR A 86 8.21 15.45 6.04
CA THR A 86 8.76 14.92 7.29
C THR A 86 9.36 13.57 7.02
N PHE A 87 10.47 13.28 7.70
CA PHE A 87 11.11 11.96 7.68
C PHE A 87 11.03 11.35 9.07
N GLU A 88 10.62 10.10 9.15
CA GLU A 88 10.60 9.34 10.39
C GLU A 88 10.85 7.85 10.11
N PHE A 89 11.36 7.15 11.11
CA PHE A 89 11.35 5.69 11.13
C PHE A 89 10.05 5.22 11.76
N PHE A 90 9.13 4.71 10.96
CA PHE A 90 7.80 4.30 11.37
C PHE A 90 7.79 2.85 11.84
N PRO A 91 7.26 2.52 13.03
CA PRO A 91 7.26 1.16 13.55
C PRO A 91 6.17 0.32 12.90
N ILE A 92 6.52 -0.91 12.53
CA ILE A 92 5.64 -1.91 11.93
C ILE A 92 5.88 -3.24 12.63
N TRP A 93 4.82 -3.95 12.95
CA TRP A 93 4.86 -5.34 13.34
C TRP A 93 5.05 -6.21 12.12
N TYR A 94 6.10 -7.02 12.11
CA TYR A 94 6.39 -8.01 11.09
C TYR A 94 5.99 -9.39 11.58
N PHE A 95 5.22 -10.11 10.78
CA PHE A 95 4.83 -11.49 11.02
C PHE A 95 5.11 -12.33 9.78
N LYS A 96 5.85 -13.41 9.96
CA LYS A 96 6.07 -14.41 8.92
C LYS A 96 5.22 -15.64 9.23
N ARG A 97 4.33 -15.95 8.34
CA ARG A 97 3.48 -17.12 8.39
C ARG A 97 4.05 -18.21 7.48
N ARG A 98 4.14 -19.43 7.98
CA ARG A 98 4.42 -20.61 7.16
C ARG A 98 3.16 -21.48 7.12
N GLN A 99 2.62 -21.69 5.94
CA GLN A 99 1.43 -22.49 5.71
C GLN A 99 1.77 -23.99 5.72
N VAL A 100 0.74 -24.85 5.79
CA VAL A 100 0.90 -26.31 5.82
C VAL A 100 1.57 -26.85 4.55
N ASP A 101 1.39 -26.19 3.41
CA ASP A 101 2.01 -26.52 2.13
C ASP A 101 3.48 -26.06 2.01
N GLY A 102 4.02 -25.44 3.07
CA GLY A 102 5.38 -24.89 3.12
C GLY A 102 5.52 -23.50 2.53
N SER A 103 4.48 -22.90 1.95
CA SER A 103 4.51 -21.52 1.45
C SER A 103 4.65 -20.53 2.60
N GLU A 104 5.40 -19.44 2.37
CA GLU A 104 5.62 -18.41 3.36
C GLU A 104 4.96 -17.10 2.90
N THR A 105 4.25 -16.47 3.83
CA THR A 105 3.63 -15.15 3.62
C THR A 105 4.05 -14.19 4.71
N ILE A 106 4.24 -12.91 4.35
CA ILE A 106 4.61 -11.85 5.27
C ILE A 106 3.40 -10.95 5.47
N HIS A 107 3.09 -10.68 6.74
CA HIS A 107 2.07 -9.71 7.14
C HIS A 107 2.77 -8.56 7.85
N LEU A 108 2.51 -7.34 7.38
CA LEU A 108 3.01 -6.11 7.98
C LEU A 108 1.81 -5.34 8.55
N LEU A 109 1.85 -5.05 9.84
CA LEU A 109 0.79 -4.31 10.51
C LEU A 109 1.36 -3.06 11.17
N PRO A 110 0.72 -1.89 11.06
CA PRO A 110 1.19 -0.68 11.71
C PRO A 110 1.33 -0.87 13.23
N ALA A 111 2.48 -0.55 13.79
CA ALA A 111 2.71 -0.53 15.23
C ALA A 111 2.45 0.84 15.85
N ALA A 112 2.03 1.84 15.05
CA ALA A 112 1.60 3.15 15.49
C ALA A 112 0.45 3.66 14.61
N ALA A 113 -0.30 4.65 15.09
CA ALA A 113 -1.39 5.25 14.33
C ALA A 113 -0.86 5.91 13.03
N THR A 114 -1.54 5.66 11.91
CA THR A 114 -1.25 6.28 10.62
C THR A 114 -2.54 6.74 9.94
N SER A 115 -2.45 7.81 9.16
CA SER A 115 -3.55 8.28 8.32
C SER A 115 -3.56 7.63 6.93
N VAL A 116 -2.52 6.88 6.58
CA VAL A 116 -2.38 6.20 5.29
C VAL A 116 -2.42 4.70 5.52
N THR A 117 -3.58 4.10 5.32
CA THR A 117 -3.84 2.67 5.56
C THR A 117 -3.17 1.78 4.51
N GLU A 118 -2.93 2.28 3.30
CA GLU A 118 -2.22 1.54 2.24
C GLU A 118 -0.78 1.14 2.63
N ILE A 119 -0.26 1.66 3.74
CA ILE A 119 1.03 1.21 4.30
C ILE A 119 1.03 -0.29 4.63
N GLU A 120 -0.14 -0.89 4.88
CA GLU A 120 -0.32 -2.33 5.08
C GLU A 120 -0.02 -3.15 3.81
N GLN A 121 -0.08 -2.52 2.63
CA GLN A 121 0.25 -3.15 1.36
C GLN A 121 1.75 -3.11 1.06
N MET A 122 2.55 -2.50 1.94
CA MET A 122 3.99 -2.44 1.82
C MET A 122 4.58 -3.85 1.79
N LYS A 123 5.53 -4.06 0.91
CA LYS A 123 6.34 -5.29 0.89
C LYS A 123 7.67 -4.96 1.52
N LEU A 124 7.99 -5.64 2.61
CA LEU A 124 9.34 -5.57 3.16
C LEU A 124 10.26 -6.38 2.23
N LEU A 125 11.03 -5.68 1.44
CA LEU A 125 12.06 -6.32 0.62
C LEU A 125 13.19 -6.79 1.53
N ALA A 126 13.74 -7.96 1.24
CA ALA A 126 14.98 -8.44 1.83
C ALA A 126 16.11 -7.49 1.38
N GLY A 127 16.30 -6.43 2.12
CA GLY A 127 17.26 -5.37 1.85
C GLY A 127 18.12 -5.16 3.09
N ASP A 128 18.51 -3.95 3.32
CA ASP A 128 19.43 -3.51 4.38
C ASP A 128 18.73 -3.50 5.76
N LEU A 129 18.19 -4.66 6.16
CA LEU A 129 17.58 -4.86 7.47
C LEU A 129 18.69 -4.96 8.50
N ARG A 130 18.76 -3.96 9.38
CA ARG A 130 19.79 -3.84 10.42
C ARG A 130 19.19 -4.04 11.79
N LYS A 131 19.99 -4.62 12.70
CA LYS A 131 19.61 -4.65 14.12
C LYS A 131 19.53 -3.22 14.64
N TYR A 132 18.51 -2.94 15.42
CA TYR A 132 18.39 -1.64 16.07
C TYR A 132 19.54 -1.45 17.08
N ASP A 133 20.25 -0.35 16.96
CA ASP A 133 21.44 0.00 17.75
C ASP A 133 21.31 1.37 18.42
N GLY A 134 20.12 1.97 18.41
CA GLY A 134 19.87 3.31 18.93
C GLY A 134 20.21 4.45 17.96
N SER A 135 20.87 4.15 16.83
CA SER A 135 21.29 5.20 15.88
C SER A 135 20.16 6.00 15.27
N ILE A 136 18.96 5.43 15.19
CA ILE A 136 17.76 6.07 14.62
C ILE A 136 16.81 6.64 15.67
N GLU A 137 17.14 6.57 16.98
CA GLU A 137 16.22 6.88 18.08
C GLU A 137 15.61 8.29 18.00
N ALA A 138 16.41 9.27 17.61
CA ALA A 138 15.95 10.66 17.46
C ALA A 138 14.87 10.84 16.38
N GLN A 139 14.77 9.91 15.43
CA GLN A 139 13.82 9.95 14.30
C GLN A 139 12.85 8.77 14.35
N ALA A 140 12.99 7.87 15.32
CA ALA A 140 12.13 6.71 15.47
C ALA A 140 10.83 7.08 16.18
N ARG A 141 9.71 6.78 15.52
CA ARG A 141 8.41 6.87 16.15
C ARG A 141 8.21 5.73 17.14
N MET A 142 7.73 6.05 18.33
CA MET A 142 7.45 5.03 19.35
C MET A 142 6.23 4.20 18.97
N PRO A 143 6.28 2.86 19.13
CA PRO A 143 5.13 2.00 18.95
C PRO A 143 4.03 2.35 19.93
N SER A 144 2.79 2.49 19.45
CA SER A 144 1.59 2.74 20.26
C SER A 144 0.57 1.61 20.16
N VAL A 145 0.76 0.68 19.23
CA VAL A 145 -0.06 -0.52 19.06
C VAL A 145 0.67 -1.71 19.67
N PRO A 146 0.16 -2.31 20.75
CA PRO A 146 0.77 -3.47 21.37
C PRO A 146 0.78 -4.69 20.46
N LEU A 147 1.77 -5.58 20.61
CA LEU A 147 1.86 -6.85 19.87
C LEU A 147 0.58 -7.67 19.97
N GLN A 148 -0.07 -7.69 21.14
CA GLN A 148 -1.32 -8.44 21.35
C GLN A 148 -2.47 -7.93 20.49
N ALA A 149 -2.57 -6.60 20.28
CA ALA A 149 -3.57 -6.03 19.40
C ALA A 149 -3.31 -6.43 17.95
N ALA A 150 -2.05 -6.38 17.49
CA ALA A 150 -1.66 -6.80 16.16
C ALA A 150 -1.93 -8.30 15.92
N LEU A 151 -1.67 -9.16 16.91
CA LEU A 151 -2.03 -10.58 16.86
C LEU A 151 -3.54 -10.80 16.79
N GLY A 152 -4.34 -9.96 17.50
CA GLY A 152 -5.80 -9.97 17.40
C GLY A 152 -6.28 -9.69 15.97
N TRP A 153 -5.73 -8.68 15.31
CA TRP A 153 -6.06 -8.37 13.91
C TRP A 153 -5.72 -9.51 12.94
N LEU A 154 -4.61 -10.23 13.17
CA LEU A 154 -4.28 -11.41 12.36
C LEU A 154 -5.30 -12.53 12.54
N ILE A 155 -5.81 -12.74 13.77
CA ILE A 155 -6.86 -13.73 14.02
C ILE A 155 -8.15 -13.35 13.28
N GLU A 156 -8.56 -12.07 13.35
CA GLU A 156 -9.72 -11.56 12.60
C GLU A 156 -9.55 -11.74 11.09
N ALA A 157 -8.31 -11.57 10.58
CA ALA A 157 -7.92 -11.85 9.20
C ALA A 157 -7.78 -13.35 8.88
N LYS A 158 -8.17 -14.25 9.80
CA LYS A 158 -8.09 -15.72 9.66
C LYS A 158 -6.65 -16.24 9.48
N VAL A 159 -5.68 -15.59 10.10
CA VAL A 159 -4.29 -16.06 10.17
C VAL A 159 -4.08 -16.78 11.49
N PRO A 160 -3.87 -18.13 11.50
CA PRO A 160 -3.67 -18.90 12.71
C PRO A 160 -2.35 -18.54 13.39
N GLN A 161 -2.36 -18.30 14.70
CA GLN A 161 -1.14 -17.96 15.44
C GLN A 161 -0.08 -19.06 15.46
N ASN A 162 -0.49 -20.34 15.41
CA ASN A 162 0.41 -21.48 15.37
C ASN A 162 1.18 -21.61 14.04
N GLU A 163 0.79 -20.88 13.00
CA GLU A 163 1.51 -20.82 11.73
C GLU A 163 2.51 -19.66 11.68
N LEU A 164 2.54 -18.80 12.70
CA LEU A 164 3.49 -17.70 12.77
C LEU A 164 4.86 -18.22 13.24
N VAL A 165 5.85 -18.16 12.35
CA VAL A 165 7.21 -18.67 12.60
C VAL A 165 8.18 -17.57 13.04
N GLU A 166 7.91 -16.32 12.64
CA GLU A 166 8.72 -15.16 13.05
C GLU A 166 7.80 -13.98 13.39
N GLN A 167 8.18 -13.24 14.41
CA GLN A 167 7.53 -11.99 14.80
C GLN A 167 8.57 -11.02 15.37
N PHE A 168 8.58 -9.79 14.88
CA PHE A 168 9.46 -8.76 15.41
C PHE A 168 8.93 -7.34 15.09
N LEU A 169 9.50 -6.35 15.76
CA LEU A 169 9.28 -4.96 15.46
C LEU A 169 10.32 -4.48 14.44
N VAL A 170 9.87 -3.82 13.39
CA VAL A 170 10.76 -3.19 12.40
C VAL A 170 10.41 -1.72 12.23
N HIS A 171 11.41 -0.86 12.24
CA HIS A 171 11.27 0.54 11.89
C HIS A 171 11.60 0.75 10.42
N ILE A 172 10.65 1.29 9.67
CA ILE A 172 10.77 1.53 8.24
C ILE A 172 10.95 3.04 7.98
N PRO A 173 11.96 3.45 7.19
CA PRO A 173 12.20 4.86 6.89
C PRO A 173 11.12 5.38 5.94
N LEU A 174 10.34 6.37 6.37
CA LEU A 174 9.24 6.95 5.63
C LEU A 174 9.40 8.46 5.46
N PHE A 175 9.23 8.93 4.23
CA PHE A 175 8.96 10.33 3.96
C PHE A 175 7.45 10.54 3.88
N THR A 176 6.92 11.46 4.68
CA THR A 176 5.53 11.89 4.60
C THR A 176 5.48 13.25 3.91
N PHE A 177 4.81 13.30 2.77
CA PHE A 177 4.60 14.49 1.96
C PHE A 177 3.19 15.02 2.16
N LYS A 178 3.07 16.31 2.50
CA LYS A 178 1.79 17.04 2.52
C LYS A 178 1.78 18.01 1.36
N TYR A 179 0.72 17.99 0.57
CA TYR A 179 0.59 18.89 -0.56
C TYR A 179 -0.86 19.35 -0.75
N ASN A 180 -1.02 20.54 -1.33
CA ASN A 180 -2.33 21.09 -1.67
C ASN A 180 -2.54 21.09 -3.19
N TYR A 181 -3.73 20.71 -3.61
CA TYR A 181 -4.16 20.76 -4.99
C TYR A 181 -5.62 21.18 -5.08
N ARG A 182 -5.92 22.22 -5.85
CA ARG A 182 -7.28 22.79 -6.02
C ARG A 182 -8.01 23.05 -4.70
N GLY A 183 -7.31 23.58 -3.70
CA GLY A 183 -7.88 23.90 -2.39
C GLY A 183 -8.02 22.74 -1.39
N ASN A 184 -7.72 21.51 -1.80
CA ASN A 184 -7.73 20.34 -0.93
C ASN A 184 -6.32 19.96 -0.51
N SER A 185 -6.19 19.47 0.72
CA SER A 185 -4.93 18.93 1.26
C SER A 185 -4.88 17.42 1.11
N TYR A 186 -3.72 16.92 0.71
CA TYR A 186 -3.45 15.50 0.49
C TYR A 186 -2.17 15.08 1.21
N THR A 187 -2.11 13.78 1.52
CA THR A 187 -0.92 13.17 2.12
C THR A 187 -0.50 11.96 1.30
N ALA A 188 0.78 11.89 0.97
CA ALA A 188 1.42 10.71 0.39
C ALA A 188 2.61 10.30 1.25
N ILE A 189 2.82 9.00 1.40
CA ILE A 189 3.95 8.44 2.13
C ILE A 189 4.83 7.71 1.12
N MET A 190 6.14 7.92 1.22
CA MET A 190 7.12 7.18 0.43
C MET A 190 8.01 6.37 1.35
N GLU A 191 8.14 5.10 1.07
CA GLU A 191 9.11 4.22 1.72
C GLU A 191 10.50 4.51 1.15
N ALA A 192 11.45 4.89 2.02
CA ALA A 192 12.75 5.41 1.60
C ALA A 192 13.78 4.33 1.23
N GLY A 193 13.46 3.05 1.37
CA GLY A 193 14.30 1.95 0.88
C GLY A 193 14.05 1.65 -0.59
N THR A 194 12.77 1.63 -1.01
CA THR A 194 12.35 1.23 -2.37
C THR A 194 11.85 2.40 -3.23
N GLY A 195 11.44 3.51 -2.60
CA GLY A 195 10.78 4.62 -3.29
C GLY A 195 9.30 4.36 -3.61
N SER A 196 8.71 3.32 -3.03
CA SER A 196 7.28 3.01 -3.18
C SER A 196 6.43 4.08 -2.52
N ILE A 197 5.38 4.55 -3.22
CA ILE A 197 4.50 5.60 -2.73
C ILE A 197 3.13 5.02 -2.40
N PHE A 198 2.61 5.44 -1.24
CA PHE A 198 1.32 5.03 -0.68
C PHE A 198 0.47 6.28 -0.42
N ALA A 199 -0.76 6.28 -0.91
CA ALA A 199 -1.69 7.39 -0.70
C ALA A 199 -3.13 6.87 -0.78
N ASN A 200 -3.92 7.02 0.30
CA ASN A 200 -5.33 6.61 0.34
C ASN A 200 -6.21 7.49 -0.55
N ILE A 201 -5.98 8.81 -0.43
CA ILE A 201 -6.76 9.82 -1.13
C ILE A 201 -5.79 10.70 -1.88
N TYR A 202 -5.94 10.76 -3.18
CA TYR A 202 -5.13 11.60 -4.06
C TYR A 202 -5.95 12.02 -5.29
N PRO A 203 -5.58 13.09 -6.00
CA PRO A 203 -6.22 13.49 -7.24
C PRO A 203 -6.02 12.43 -8.33
N ALA A 204 -6.91 11.43 -8.36
CA ALA A 204 -6.88 10.36 -9.34
C ALA A 204 -7.51 10.78 -10.67
N LYS A 205 -7.10 10.17 -11.77
CA LYS A 205 -7.78 10.31 -13.07
C LYS A 205 -9.22 9.82 -12.96
N ALA A 206 -10.13 10.60 -13.53
CA ALA A 206 -11.52 10.19 -13.61
C ALA A 206 -11.69 9.06 -14.63
N GLU A 207 -12.04 7.87 -14.18
CA GLU A 207 -12.37 6.73 -15.06
C GLU A 207 -13.75 6.85 -15.69
N THR A 208 -14.64 7.64 -15.09
CA THR A 208 -16.04 7.78 -15.47
C THR A 208 -16.25 8.12 -16.96
N PRO A 209 -15.47 9.06 -17.57
CA PRO A 209 -15.63 9.36 -18.98
C PRO A 209 -15.30 8.17 -19.91
N TYR A 210 -14.30 7.38 -19.55
CA TYR A 210 -13.89 6.21 -20.36
C TYR A 210 -14.92 5.08 -20.24
N ARG A 211 -15.47 4.84 -19.05
CA ARG A 211 -16.53 3.85 -18.82
C ARG A 211 -17.82 4.23 -19.58
N ALA A 212 -18.17 5.53 -19.56
CA ALA A 212 -19.36 6.00 -20.31
C ALA A 212 -19.20 5.77 -21.80
N ILE A 213 -18.04 6.12 -22.39
CA ILE A 213 -17.77 5.87 -23.81
C ILE A 213 -17.78 4.38 -24.12
N GLY A 214 -17.11 3.56 -23.31
CA GLY A 214 -17.08 2.12 -23.48
C GLY A 214 -18.48 1.51 -23.50
N LEU A 215 -19.34 1.88 -22.55
CA LEU A 215 -20.73 1.42 -22.48
C LEU A 215 -21.55 1.92 -23.69
N THR A 216 -21.40 3.19 -24.07
CA THR A 216 -22.12 3.76 -25.23
C THR A 216 -21.67 3.06 -26.52
N THR A 217 -20.39 2.84 -26.69
CA THR A 217 -19.83 2.11 -27.83
C THR A 217 -20.36 0.68 -27.90
N ALA A 218 -20.33 -0.04 -26.77
CA ALA A 218 -20.86 -1.40 -26.69
C ALA A 218 -22.35 -1.45 -27.01
N GLY A 219 -23.14 -0.48 -26.49
CA GLY A 219 -24.56 -0.36 -26.78
C GLY A 219 -24.85 -0.13 -28.27
N ILE A 220 -24.13 0.78 -28.91
CA ILE A 220 -24.27 1.05 -30.36
C ILE A 220 -23.96 -0.20 -31.18
N PHE A 221 -22.84 -0.89 -30.91
CA PHE A 221 -22.49 -2.08 -31.66
C PHE A 221 -23.46 -3.25 -31.39
N LEU A 222 -23.98 -3.37 -30.19
CA LEU A 222 -25.01 -4.36 -29.86
C LEU A 222 -26.31 -4.08 -30.68
N CYS A 223 -26.73 -2.82 -30.73
CA CYS A 223 -27.88 -2.42 -31.55
C CYS A 223 -27.67 -2.69 -33.06
N LEU A 224 -26.48 -2.39 -33.57
CA LEU A 224 -26.13 -2.66 -34.96
C LEU A 224 -26.10 -4.16 -35.26
N ALA A 225 -25.68 -5.00 -34.33
CA ALA A 225 -25.69 -6.46 -34.49
C ALA A 225 -27.09 -7.07 -34.54
N ILE A 226 -28.11 -6.40 -34.02
CA ILE A 226 -29.49 -6.84 -34.10
C ILE A 226 -30.06 -6.69 -35.53
N ILE A 227 -29.55 -5.75 -36.34
CA ILE A 227 -30.04 -5.50 -37.72
C ILE A 227 -29.98 -6.74 -38.61
N PRO A 228 -28.84 -7.42 -38.81
CA PRO A 228 -28.80 -8.63 -39.63
C PRO A 228 -29.63 -9.75 -39.05
N LEU A 229 -29.75 -9.86 -37.71
CA LEU A 229 -30.61 -10.85 -37.08
C LEU A 229 -32.10 -10.60 -37.36
N ALA A 230 -32.55 -9.36 -37.23
CA ALA A 230 -33.93 -8.98 -37.53
C ALA A 230 -34.26 -9.20 -39.02
N MET A 231 -33.35 -8.84 -39.90
CA MET A 231 -33.51 -9.06 -41.35
C MET A 231 -33.57 -10.55 -41.71
N ALA A 232 -32.78 -11.40 -41.06
CA ALA A 232 -32.83 -12.85 -41.23
C ALA A 232 -34.23 -13.42 -40.80
N ILE A 233 -34.81 -12.91 -39.72
CA ILE A 233 -36.15 -13.34 -39.25
C ILE A 233 -37.24 -12.89 -40.19
N ILE A 234 -37.19 -11.67 -40.73
CA ILE A 234 -38.24 -11.09 -41.57
C ILE A 234 -38.19 -11.60 -43.01
N SER A 235 -37.02 -11.69 -43.59
CA SER A 235 -36.80 -11.96 -45.03
C SER A 235 -36.07 -13.28 -45.33
N GLY A 236 -35.93 -14.13 -44.32
CA GLY A 236 -35.19 -15.38 -44.43
C GLY A 236 -33.68 -15.15 -44.57
N TRP A 237 -32.93 -16.23 -44.90
CA TRP A 237 -31.46 -16.21 -44.95
C TRP A 237 -30.88 -15.23 -45.98
N GLU A 238 -31.58 -14.94 -47.07
CA GLU A 238 -31.17 -13.96 -48.06
C GLU A 238 -31.18 -12.52 -47.54
N GLY A 239 -32.08 -12.18 -46.62
CA GLY A 239 -32.16 -10.88 -45.99
C GLY A 239 -30.98 -10.59 -45.03
N SER A 240 -30.38 -11.64 -44.50
CA SER A 240 -29.23 -11.48 -43.58
C SER A 240 -28.03 -10.80 -44.24
N GLY A 241 -27.79 -11.09 -45.54
CA GLY A 241 -26.70 -10.47 -46.30
C GLY A 241 -26.87 -8.95 -46.45
N LEU A 242 -28.09 -8.49 -46.75
CA LEU A 242 -28.40 -7.06 -46.81
C LEU A 242 -28.26 -6.38 -45.43
N GLY A 243 -28.73 -7.04 -44.37
CA GLY A 243 -28.58 -6.57 -43.00
C GLY A 243 -27.11 -6.42 -42.57
N LEU A 244 -26.27 -7.35 -43.00
CA LEU A 244 -24.82 -7.29 -42.75
C LEU A 244 -24.15 -6.11 -43.47
N LEU A 245 -24.51 -5.85 -44.72
CA LEU A 245 -23.99 -4.69 -45.47
C LEU A 245 -24.39 -3.35 -44.81
N ILE A 246 -25.64 -3.24 -44.34
CA ILE A 246 -26.14 -2.07 -43.63
C ILE A 246 -25.32 -1.90 -42.32
N CYS A 247 -25.17 -2.98 -41.55
CA CYS A 247 -24.39 -2.95 -40.29
C CYS A 247 -22.94 -2.51 -40.52
N LEU A 248 -22.28 -3.05 -41.56
CA LEU A 248 -20.91 -2.66 -41.93
C LEU A 248 -20.85 -1.19 -42.38
N GLY A 249 -21.77 -0.72 -43.20
CA GLY A 249 -21.82 0.68 -43.66
C GLY A 249 -22.00 1.65 -42.48
N LEU A 250 -22.91 1.36 -41.55
CA LEU A 250 -23.06 2.15 -40.33
C LEU A 250 -21.83 2.08 -39.43
N GLY A 251 -21.20 0.90 -39.31
CA GLY A 251 -19.98 0.73 -38.56
C GLY A 251 -18.83 1.61 -39.05
N VAL A 252 -18.62 1.69 -40.36
CA VAL A 252 -17.63 2.57 -40.97
C VAL A 252 -17.85 4.04 -40.63
N VAL A 253 -19.08 4.49 -40.44
CA VAL A 253 -19.42 5.86 -40.08
C VAL A 253 -19.25 6.07 -38.55
N PHE A 254 -19.74 5.16 -37.72
CA PHE A 254 -19.72 5.32 -36.27
C PHE A 254 -18.32 5.16 -35.65
N VAL A 255 -17.47 4.26 -36.18
CA VAL A 255 -16.11 4.02 -35.62
C VAL A 255 -15.26 5.29 -35.57
N PRO A 256 -15.08 6.07 -36.66
CA PRO A 256 -14.26 7.28 -36.61
C PRO A 256 -14.86 8.37 -35.68
N ILE A 257 -16.18 8.46 -35.60
CA ILE A 257 -16.85 9.43 -34.72
C ILE A 257 -16.58 9.06 -33.26
N LEU A 258 -16.79 7.81 -32.88
CA LEU A 258 -16.54 7.33 -31.52
C LEU A 258 -15.06 7.47 -31.16
N PHE A 259 -14.16 7.18 -32.10
CA PHE A 259 -12.73 7.37 -31.90
C PHE A 259 -12.37 8.85 -31.67
N ALA A 260 -12.93 9.75 -32.46
CA ALA A 260 -12.71 11.19 -32.29
C ALA A 260 -13.21 11.71 -30.93
N ILE A 261 -14.38 11.24 -30.48
CA ILE A 261 -14.92 11.55 -29.15
C ILE A 261 -14.01 11.00 -28.06
N ALA A 262 -13.57 9.75 -28.17
CA ALA A 262 -12.68 9.12 -27.21
C ALA A 262 -11.33 9.87 -27.13
N ALA A 263 -10.75 10.26 -28.27
CA ALA A 263 -9.52 11.05 -28.35
C ALA A 263 -9.68 12.43 -27.72
N ALA A 264 -10.80 13.11 -27.97
CA ALA A 264 -11.11 14.41 -27.39
C ALA A 264 -11.25 14.34 -25.85
N ILE A 265 -11.82 13.27 -25.33
CA ILE A 265 -11.92 13.06 -23.88
C ILE A 265 -10.55 12.72 -23.29
N ALA A 266 -9.78 11.82 -23.94
CA ALA A 266 -8.44 11.47 -23.51
C ALA A 266 -7.50 12.67 -23.45
N SER A 267 -7.71 13.69 -24.30
CA SER A 267 -6.91 14.94 -24.27
C SER A 267 -7.25 15.86 -23.10
N LYS A 268 -8.43 15.72 -22.49
CA LYS A 268 -8.93 16.58 -21.38
C LYS A 268 -8.77 15.96 -20.00
N VAL A 269 -8.66 14.64 -19.91
CA VAL A 269 -8.44 13.88 -18.68
C VAL A 269 -6.95 13.54 -18.51
#